data_efd08bc73f4fe51c51ac33d9b255047f
#
_entry.id   efd08bc73f4fe51c51ac33d9b255047f
#
_cell.length_a   1.000
_cell.length_b   1.000
_cell.length_c   1.000
_cell.angle_alpha   90.00
_cell.angle_beta   90.00
_cell.angle_gamma   90.00
#
_symmetry.space_group_name_H-M   'P 1'
#
loop_
_entity.id
_entity.type
_entity.pdbx_description
1 polymer ?
#
loop_
_entity_poly.entity_id
_entity_poly.type
_entity_poly.pdbx_seq_one_letter_code
_entity_poly.pdbx_strand_id
1 'polypeptide(L)'
;LFQMGKYSVVEDFSCLNNAVGDIVIGDHCRIGLSNTVIGPIRIDNGVNISQNVVLIGLDHNYQDITQGIIEQGITTSPIHIGEHTIIGANVIVLPGITIGKHCFIGAGCVVTQNIPDYCVTVGNPARIIKRYNPQSQTWEKI
;
A
#
# COMPACT_ATOMS: atom_id res chain seq x y z
N LEU A 1 17.50 4.12 -1.16
CA LEU A 1 17.64 2.86 -1.90
C LEU A 1 16.40 2.58 -2.73
N PHE A 2 16.58 2.12 -3.96
CA PHE A 2 15.55 1.46 -4.76
C PHE A 2 16.01 0.04 -5.06
N GLN A 3 15.15 -0.95 -4.75
CA GLN A 3 15.43 -2.36 -5.01
C GLN A 3 14.17 -3.02 -5.55
N MET A 4 14.32 -3.84 -6.58
CA MET A 4 13.24 -4.64 -7.17
C MET A 4 13.73 -6.07 -7.38
N GLY A 5 12.93 -7.02 -6.93
CA GLY A 5 13.21 -8.45 -7.01
C GLY A 5 13.02 -9.03 -8.41
N LYS A 6 13.35 -10.32 -8.52
CA LYS A 6 13.32 -11.06 -9.79
C LYS A 6 11.88 -11.22 -10.29
N TYR A 7 11.72 -11.16 -11.61
CA TYR A 7 10.43 -11.37 -12.29
C TYR A 7 9.33 -10.38 -11.86
N SER A 8 9.71 -9.26 -11.28
CA SER A 8 8.79 -8.18 -10.96
C SER A 8 8.69 -7.21 -12.13
N VAL A 9 7.52 -6.63 -12.32
CA VAL A 9 7.19 -5.75 -13.44
C VAL A 9 6.59 -4.45 -12.92
N VAL A 10 7.00 -3.33 -13.51
CA VAL A 10 6.36 -2.03 -13.36
C VAL A 10 5.85 -1.61 -14.72
N GLU A 11 4.55 -1.36 -14.81
CA GLU A 11 3.90 -0.94 -16.05
C GLU A 11 4.04 0.57 -16.28
N ASP A 12 3.69 1.02 -17.48
CA ASP A 12 3.90 2.38 -17.97
C ASP A 12 3.25 3.46 -17.08
N PHE A 13 3.83 4.65 -17.12
CA PHE A 13 3.37 5.86 -16.43
C PHE A 13 3.37 5.76 -14.90
N SER A 14 3.98 4.75 -14.32
CA SER A 14 4.13 4.64 -12.87
C SER A 14 5.31 5.48 -12.38
N CYS A 15 5.10 6.20 -11.29
CA CYS A 15 6.13 6.98 -10.62
C CYS A 15 6.57 6.26 -9.34
N LEU A 16 7.84 5.88 -9.27
CA LEU A 16 8.45 5.33 -8.07
C LEU A 16 9.51 6.32 -7.57
N ASN A 17 9.21 7.00 -6.47
CA ASN A 17 10.04 8.06 -5.92
C ASN A 17 10.61 7.63 -4.56
N ASN A 18 11.92 7.40 -4.52
CA ASN A 18 12.65 7.03 -3.30
C ASN A 18 13.45 8.20 -2.68
N ALA A 19 13.13 9.43 -3.04
CA ALA A 19 13.88 10.59 -2.57
C ALA A 19 13.79 10.81 -1.04
N VAL A 20 12.66 10.43 -0.44
CA VAL A 20 12.41 10.62 1.00
C VAL A 20 12.40 9.32 1.80
N GLY A 21 12.60 8.18 1.16
CA GLY A 21 12.66 6.87 1.83
C GLY A 21 12.78 5.73 0.83
N ASP A 22 13.29 4.60 1.29
CA ASP A 22 13.55 3.44 0.46
C ASP A 22 12.28 2.86 -0.16
N ILE A 23 12.41 2.34 -1.39
CA ILE A 23 11.40 1.50 -2.03
C ILE A 23 12.02 0.13 -2.27
N VAL A 24 11.47 -0.88 -1.59
CA VAL A 24 11.90 -2.27 -1.71
C VAL A 24 10.73 -3.11 -2.19
N ILE A 25 10.88 -3.72 -3.36
CA ILE A 25 9.88 -4.58 -4.00
C ILE A 25 10.47 -5.99 -4.08
N GLY A 26 9.72 -6.97 -3.62
CA GLY A 26 10.10 -8.38 -3.65
C GLY A 26 10.06 -9.01 -5.05
N ASP A 27 10.13 -10.34 -5.09
CA ASP A 27 10.08 -11.14 -6.31
C ASP A 27 8.64 -11.33 -6.81
N HIS A 28 8.46 -11.52 -8.12
CA HIS A 28 7.17 -11.82 -8.75
C HIS A 28 6.05 -10.82 -8.45
N CYS A 29 6.41 -9.55 -8.23
CA CYS A 29 5.46 -8.47 -8.02
C CYS A 29 5.01 -7.86 -9.34
N ARG A 30 3.79 -7.35 -9.35
CA ARG A 30 3.28 -6.55 -10.46
C ARG A 30 2.80 -5.20 -9.95
N ILE A 31 3.38 -4.14 -10.48
CA ILE A 31 2.95 -2.76 -10.27
C ILE A 31 2.28 -2.32 -11.56
N GLY A 32 0.98 -2.21 -11.55
CA GLY A 32 0.18 -1.89 -12.74
C GLY A 32 0.37 -0.47 -13.23
N LEU A 33 -0.45 -0.09 -14.19
CA LEU A 33 -0.36 1.18 -14.91
C LEU A 33 -0.62 2.40 -14.03
N SER A 34 0.14 3.46 -14.23
CA SER A 34 -0.11 4.81 -13.65
C SER A 34 -0.17 4.84 -12.12
N ASN A 35 0.65 4.05 -11.44
CA ASN A 35 0.74 4.06 -9.99
C ASN A 35 1.67 5.16 -9.47
N THR A 36 1.37 5.67 -8.27
CA THR A 36 2.24 6.60 -7.54
C THR A 36 2.73 5.91 -6.28
N VAL A 37 4.04 5.69 -6.20
CA VAL A 37 4.70 5.01 -5.08
C VAL A 37 5.80 5.93 -4.54
N ILE A 38 5.58 6.49 -3.36
CA ILE A 38 6.55 7.39 -2.71
C ILE A 38 7.00 6.75 -1.40
N GLY A 39 8.29 6.46 -1.31
CA GLY A 39 8.88 5.80 -0.14
C GLY A 39 8.78 6.60 1.18
N PRO A 40 9.01 5.96 2.33
CA PRO A 40 9.50 4.57 2.47
C PRO A 40 8.39 3.51 2.31
N ILE A 41 8.65 2.51 1.48
CA ILE A 41 7.69 1.43 1.18
C ILE A 41 8.40 0.10 1.03
N ARG A 42 7.82 -0.95 1.62
CA ARG A 42 8.20 -2.34 1.42
C ARG A 42 7.02 -3.14 0.85
N ILE A 43 7.24 -3.81 -0.25
CA ILE A 43 6.30 -4.70 -0.93
C ILE A 43 6.93 -6.08 -0.95
N ASP A 44 6.30 -7.05 -0.29
CA ASP A 44 6.81 -8.42 -0.21
C ASP A 44 6.53 -9.19 -1.51
N ASN A 45 6.94 -10.47 -1.59
CA ASN A 45 6.87 -11.27 -2.81
C ASN A 45 5.42 -11.50 -3.29
N GLY A 46 5.24 -11.57 -4.60
CA GLY A 46 3.96 -11.96 -5.21
C GLY A 46 2.83 -10.96 -5.06
N VAL A 47 3.10 -9.73 -4.65
CA VAL A 47 2.09 -8.69 -4.54
C VAL A 47 1.68 -8.19 -5.92
N ASN A 48 0.37 -8.03 -6.12
CA ASN A 48 -0.18 -7.46 -7.35
C ASN A 48 -0.91 -6.16 -7.05
N ILE A 49 -0.42 -5.08 -7.62
CA ILE A 49 -1.00 -3.74 -7.51
C ILE A 49 -1.62 -3.37 -8.85
N SER A 50 -2.92 -3.07 -8.84
CA SER A 50 -3.66 -2.69 -10.04
C SER A 50 -3.31 -1.25 -10.50
N GLN A 51 -4.20 -0.60 -11.22
CA GLN A 51 -3.96 0.71 -11.83
C GLN A 51 -4.32 1.86 -10.88
N ASN A 52 -3.66 3.01 -11.07
CA ASN A 52 -3.96 4.27 -10.38
C ASN A 52 -3.99 4.14 -8.84
N VAL A 53 -3.12 3.32 -8.30
CA VAL A 53 -2.94 3.15 -6.85
C VAL A 53 -1.97 4.20 -6.34
N VAL A 54 -2.24 4.73 -5.17
CA VAL A 54 -1.41 5.73 -4.50
C VAL A 54 -0.91 5.15 -3.18
N LEU A 55 0.40 4.98 -3.08
CA LEU A 55 1.11 4.55 -1.87
C LEU A 55 2.07 5.67 -1.50
N ILE A 56 1.83 6.36 -0.39
CA ILE A 56 2.68 7.48 0.04
C ILE A 56 3.13 7.26 1.47
N GLY A 57 4.44 7.10 1.65
CA GLY A 57 5.08 6.87 2.95
C GLY A 57 5.42 8.15 3.73
N LEU A 58 4.78 9.25 3.44
CA LEU A 58 5.02 10.53 4.12
C LEU A 58 3.75 11.35 4.30
N ASP A 59 3.78 12.23 5.30
CA ASP A 59 2.83 13.33 5.48
C ASP A 59 3.56 14.66 5.60
N HIS A 60 2.92 15.75 5.18
CA HIS A 60 3.35 17.08 5.52
C HIS A 60 2.95 17.46 6.95
N ASN A 61 3.87 18.04 7.70
CA ASN A 61 3.56 18.58 9.02
C ASN A 61 2.74 19.87 8.87
N TYR A 62 1.70 20.02 9.68
CA TYR A 62 0.74 21.12 9.56
C TYR A 62 0.30 21.70 10.91
N GLN A 63 0.77 21.13 12.01
CA GLN A 63 0.23 21.39 13.35
C GLN A 63 0.51 22.81 13.85
N ASP A 64 1.60 23.40 13.41
CA ASP A 64 1.95 24.77 13.79
C ASP A 64 1.25 25.78 12.87
N ILE A 65 0.21 26.42 13.37
CA ILE A 65 -0.57 27.41 12.61
C ILE A 65 0.17 28.76 12.41
N THR A 66 1.32 28.94 13.03
CA THR A 66 2.13 30.16 12.89
C THR A 66 3.11 30.10 11.72
N GLN A 67 3.27 28.95 11.09
CA GLN A 67 4.17 28.70 9.96
C GLN A 67 3.41 28.18 8.73
N GLY A 68 3.95 28.44 7.55
CA GLY A 68 3.50 27.79 6.32
C GLY A 68 3.71 26.27 6.38
N ILE A 69 2.82 25.49 5.77
CA ILE A 69 2.90 24.01 5.82
C ILE A 69 4.21 23.50 5.21
N ILE A 70 4.65 24.08 4.11
CA ILE A 70 5.90 23.67 3.45
C ILE A 70 7.12 23.87 4.35
N GLU A 71 7.11 24.88 5.19
CA GLU A 71 8.22 25.22 6.10
C GLU A 71 8.33 24.28 7.29
N GLN A 72 7.24 23.56 7.62
CA GLN A 72 7.21 22.62 8.74
C GLN A 72 7.82 21.25 8.41
N GLY A 73 8.16 21.02 7.14
CA GLY A 73 8.77 19.77 6.69
C GLY A 73 7.77 18.61 6.58
N ILE A 74 8.32 17.40 6.57
CA ILE A 74 7.58 16.14 6.41
C ILE A 74 7.90 15.16 7.52
N THR A 75 6.97 14.24 7.76
CA THR A 75 7.20 13.05 8.58
C THR A 75 7.05 11.81 7.71
N THR A 76 8.03 10.92 7.72
CA THR A 76 7.98 9.66 6.98
C THR A 76 7.47 8.54 7.89
N SER A 77 6.58 7.70 7.33
CA SER A 77 6.00 6.54 8.02
C SER A 77 5.91 5.39 7.02
N PRO A 78 6.69 4.30 7.20
CA PRO A 78 6.77 3.24 6.21
C PRO A 78 5.43 2.54 5.97
N ILE A 79 5.15 2.25 4.69
CA ILE A 79 4.08 1.33 4.29
C ILE A 79 4.69 -0.06 4.08
N HIS A 80 3.99 -1.10 4.56
CA HIS A 80 4.35 -2.48 4.30
C HIS A 80 3.16 -3.24 3.71
N ILE A 81 3.39 -3.94 2.60
CA ILE A 81 2.39 -4.80 1.95
C ILE A 81 2.92 -6.22 1.97
N GLY A 82 2.21 -7.10 2.66
CA GLY A 82 2.56 -8.50 2.85
C GLY A 82 2.35 -9.36 1.60
N GLU A 83 2.99 -10.51 1.59
CA GLU A 83 3.08 -11.45 0.47
C GLU A 83 1.71 -11.80 -0.12
N HIS A 84 1.67 -11.96 -1.45
CA HIS A 84 0.51 -12.44 -2.21
C HIS A 84 -0.76 -11.60 -2.01
N THR A 85 -0.62 -10.36 -1.60
CA THR A 85 -1.74 -9.42 -1.47
C THR A 85 -2.06 -8.77 -2.79
N ILE A 86 -3.36 -8.54 -3.04
CA ILE A 86 -3.87 -7.84 -4.20
C ILE A 86 -4.40 -6.49 -3.77
N ILE A 87 -3.93 -5.44 -4.44
CA ILE A 87 -4.42 -4.06 -4.29
C ILE A 87 -5.24 -3.71 -5.52
N GLY A 88 -6.52 -3.46 -5.36
CA GLY A 88 -7.44 -3.08 -6.43
C GLY A 88 -7.14 -1.69 -7.02
N ALA A 89 -7.75 -1.40 -8.15
CA ALA A 89 -7.58 -0.12 -8.83
C ALA A 89 -8.07 1.07 -7.96
N ASN A 90 -7.43 2.22 -8.11
CA ASN A 90 -7.78 3.47 -7.42
C ASN A 90 -7.74 3.38 -5.89
N VAL A 91 -6.96 2.45 -5.34
CA VAL A 91 -6.74 2.35 -3.89
C VAL A 91 -5.74 3.40 -3.44
N ILE A 92 -5.99 3.98 -2.28
CA ILE A 92 -5.06 4.87 -1.59
C ILE A 92 -4.67 4.21 -0.26
N VAL A 93 -3.38 4.10 0.00
CA VAL A 93 -2.86 3.62 1.30
C VAL A 93 -2.14 4.77 1.98
N LEU A 94 -2.59 5.09 3.20
CA LEU A 94 -2.02 6.18 3.99
C LEU A 94 -0.66 5.81 4.60
N PRO A 95 0.15 6.82 4.97
CA PRO A 95 1.46 6.58 5.59
C PRO A 95 1.37 5.72 6.84
N GLY A 96 2.36 4.87 7.06
CA GLY A 96 2.48 4.02 8.24
C GLY A 96 1.60 2.77 8.28
N ILE A 97 0.87 2.47 7.19
CA ILE A 97 -0.04 1.34 7.13
C ILE A 97 0.70 0.04 6.81
N THR A 98 0.37 -1.00 7.56
CA THR A 98 0.74 -2.39 7.25
C THR A 98 -0.49 -3.14 6.76
N ILE A 99 -0.40 -3.71 5.57
CA ILE A 99 -1.38 -4.66 5.00
C ILE A 99 -0.75 -6.05 5.07
N GLY A 100 -1.44 -6.98 5.69
CA GLY A 100 -0.98 -8.35 5.87
C GLY A 100 -0.88 -9.13 4.56
N LYS A 101 -0.52 -10.41 4.67
CA LYS A 101 -0.39 -11.31 3.54
C LYS A 101 -1.74 -11.88 3.09
N HIS A 102 -1.81 -12.27 1.81
CA HIS A 102 -3.02 -12.85 1.21
C HIS A 102 -4.28 -12.01 1.46
N CYS A 103 -4.14 -10.70 1.45
CA CYS A 103 -5.25 -9.77 1.53
C CYS A 103 -5.79 -9.42 0.14
N PHE A 104 -7.06 -9.06 0.08
CA PHE A 104 -7.69 -8.49 -1.10
C PHE A 104 -8.24 -7.10 -0.73
N ILE A 105 -7.62 -6.07 -1.27
CA ILE A 105 -8.04 -4.69 -1.07
C ILE A 105 -8.88 -4.27 -2.27
N GLY A 106 -10.17 -4.09 -2.06
CA GLY A 106 -11.13 -3.77 -3.12
C GLY A 106 -10.82 -2.44 -3.79
N ALA A 107 -11.21 -2.31 -5.05
CA ALA A 107 -11.03 -1.07 -5.81
C ALA A 107 -11.67 0.13 -5.10
N GLY A 108 -10.99 1.28 -5.19
CA GLY A 108 -11.48 2.53 -4.59
C GLY A 108 -11.34 2.65 -3.07
N CYS A 109 -10.73 1.68 -2.41
CA CYS A 109 -10.51 1.77 -0.96
C CYS A 109 -9.56 2.91 -0.60
N VAL A 110 -9.83 3.53 0.55
CA VAL A 110 -8.85 4.35 1.27
C VAL A 110 -8.48 3.63 2.56
N VAL A 111 -7.28 3.07 2.60
CA VAL A 111 -6.79 2.27 3.72
C VAL A 111 -6.19 3.20 4.77
N THR A 112 -6.90 3.38 5.88
CA THR A 112 -6.56 4.30 6.97
C THR A 112 -6.08 3.58 8.23
N GLN A 113 -6.18 2.25 8.27
CA GLN A 113 -5.79 1.41 9.40
C GLN A 113 -5.11 0.14 8.89
N ASN A 114 -4.28 -0.48 9.73
CA ASN A 114 -3.64 -1.75 9.40
C ASN A 114 -4.67 -2.83 9.09
N ILE A 115 -4.36 -3.65 8.11
CA ILE A 115 -5.18 -4.79 7.70
C ILE A 115 -4.46 -6.08 8.09
N PRO A 116 -5.06 -6.94 8.93
CA PRO A 116 -4.50 -8.24 9.29
C PRO A 116 -4.38 -9.17 8.08
N ASP A 117 -3.58 -10.23 8.24
CA ASP A 117 -3.48 -11.29 7.23
C ASP A 117 -4.85 -11.87 6.87
N TYR A 118 -4.99 -12.33 5.63
CA TYR A 118 -6.15 -13.09 5.14
C TYR A 118 -7.47 -12.33 5.27
N CYS A 119 -7.48 -11.05 4.91
CA CYS A 119 -8.67 -10.21 4.95
C CYS A 119 -9.08 -9.70 3.57
N VAL A 120 -10.39 -9.52 3.38
CA VAL A 120 -10.96 -8.77 2.27
C VAL A 120 -11.50 -7.46 2.82
N THR A 121 -11.09 -6.34 2.22
CA THR A 121 -11.54 -5.00 2.62
C THR A 121 -12.18 -4.26 1.47
N VAL A 122 -13.14 -3.41 1.77
CA VAL A 122 -13.76 -2.49 0.80
C VAL A 122 -14.06 -1.15 1.46
N GLY A 123 -14.20 -0.13 0.65
CA GLY A 123 -14.78 1.16 1.04
C GLY A 123 -13.80 2.27 1.36
N ASN A 124 -14.37 3.43 1.65
CA ASN A 124 -13.68 4.64 2.10
C ASN A 124 -14.39 5.23 3.32
N PRO A 125 -13.82 5.12 4.53
CA PRO A 125 -12.58 4.40 4.85
C PRO A 125 -12.76 2.88 4.69
N ALA A 126 -11.67 2.18 4.39
CA ALA A 126 -11.68 0.74 4.19
C ALA A 126 -12.16 -0.02 5.43
N ARG A 127 -13.00 -1.02 5.22
CA ARG A 127 -13.52 -1.91 6.27
C ARG A 127 -13.34 -3.36 5.87
N ILE A 128 -12.97 -4.19 6.83
CA ILE A 128 -12.85 -5.64 6.62
C ILE A 128 -14.27 -6.21 6.50
N ILE A 129 -14.53 -6.94 5.41
CA ILE A 129 -15.83 -7.56 5.14
C ILE A 129 -15.78 -9.08 5.15
N LYS A 130 -14.58 -9.66 5.02
CA LYS A 130 -14.35 -11.11 5.11
C LYS A 130 -13.01 -11.41 5.75
N ARG A 131 -12.94 -12.56 6.42
CA ARG A 131 -11.70 -13.18 6.88
C ARG A 131 -11.65 -14.64 6.46
N TYR A 132 -10.45 -15.13 6.19
CA TYR A 132 -10.24 -16.55 5.96
C TYR A 132 -10.27 -17.31 7.29
N ASN A 133 -11.08 -18.35 7.35
CA ASN A 133 -11.13 -19.26 8.49
C ASN A 133 -10.32 -20.53 8.17
N PRO A 134 -9.18 -20.80 8.86
CA PRO A 134 -8.36 -21.96 8.57
C PRO A 134 -8.99 -23.29 8.93
N GLN A 135 -9.94 -23.33 9.85
CA GLN A 135 -10.65 -24.56 10.23
C GLN A 135 -11.65 -24.98 9.15
N SER A 136 -12.47 -24.05 8.66
CA SER A 136 -13.43 -24.33 7.59
C SER A 136 -12.81 -24.26 6.19
N GLN A 137 -11.60 -23.70 6.08
CA GLN A 137 -10.91 -23.44 4.81
C GLN A 137 -11.73 -22.57 3.84
N THR A 138 -12.50 -21.63 4.38
CA THR A 138 -13.37 -20.73 3.61
C THR A 138 -13.20 -19.28 4.02
N TRP A 139 -13.62 -18.40 3.11
CA TRP A 139 -13.72 -16.96 3.40
C TRP A 139 -15.09 -16.66 4.00
N GLU A 140 -15.11 -16.22 5.23
CA GLU A 140 -16.34 -15.95 5.98
C GLU A 140 -16.60 -14.44 6.06
N LYS A 141 -17.87 -14.05 5.95
CA LYS A 141 -18.29 -12.67 6.16
C LYS A 141 -18.18 -12.31 7.65
N ILE A 142 -17.85 -11.06 7.88
CA ILE A 142 -17.83 -10.45 9.21
C ILE A 142 -19.11 -9.66 9.42
#